data_0b5a548910e643bb0e055440900d296d
#
_entry.id   0b5a548910e643bb0e055440900d296d
#
_cell.length_a   1.000
_cell.length_b   1.000
_cell.length_c   1.000
_cell.angle_alpha   90.00
_cell.angle_beta   90.00
_cell.angle_gamma   90.00
#
_symmetry.space_group_name_H-M   'P 1'
#
loop_
_entity.id
_entity.type
_entity.pdbx_description
1 polymer ?
#
loop_
_entity_poly.entity_id
_entity_poly.type
_entity_poly.pdbx_seq_one_letter_code
_entity_poly.pdbx_strand_id
1 'polypeptide(L)'
;MPRGKRAEARSRYLVRAIAEKKGWDTRHPQKGGDFLEEQEIEDFFPDCGLQGNKPDFLVCKKSVPILVVEAKNDVKKIDQAVKEATEYAEQINKKGSYIIKIAVGVAGEEDHGYLFRSLFWNGVDWKPLTSKGYELTSFPSPFEVNGAVYTNNGTTEVSIP
;
A
#
# COMPACT_ATOMS: atom_id res chain seq x y z
N MET A 1 -16.58 -9.51 -10.36
CA MET A 1 -17.60 -8.56 -10.88
C MET A 1 -16.95 -7.50 -11.75
N PRO A 2 -17.26 -7.47 -13.03
CA PRO A 2 -16.71 -6.43 -13.91
C PRO A 2 -17.02 -5.02 -13.44
N ARG A 3 -18.17 -4.84 -12.80
CA ARG A 3 -18.59 -3.54 -12.27
C ARG A 3 -17.63 -3.01 -11.22
N GLY A 4 -17.17 -3.87 -10.32
CA GLY A 4 -16.23 -3.47 -9.27
C GLY A 4 -14.91 -2.97 -9.84
N LYS A 5 -14.34 -3.71 -10.79
CA LYS A 5 -13.09 -3.35 -11.44
C LYS A 5 -13.20 -2.02 -12.17
N ARG A 6 -14.28 -1.82 -12.92
CA ARG A 6 -14.48 -0.58 -13.67
C ARG A 6 -14.66 0.61 -12.72
N ALA A 7 -15.46 0.44 -11.66
CA ALA A 7 -15.71 1.51 -10.72
C ALA A 7 -14.45 1.93 -9.97
N GLU A 8 -13.55 0.98 -9.72
CA GLU A 8 -12.33 1.24 -8.97
C GLU A 8 -11.18 1.75 -9.82
N ALA A 9 -11.35 1.79 -11.15
CA ALA A 9 -10.28 2.23 -12.05
C ALA A 9 -9.83 3.67 -11.75
N ARG A 10 -10.75 4.56 -11.42
CA ARG A 10 -10.42 5.95 -11.10
C ARG A 10 -9.64 6.06 -9.79
N SER A 11 -10.00 5.25 -8.79
CA SER A 11 -9.27 5.24 -7.54
C SER A 11 -7.86 4.70 -7.74
N ARG A 12 -7.69 3.69 -8.58
CA ARG A 12 -6.35 3.17 -8.89
C ARG A 12 -5.52 4.19 -9.65
N TYR A 13 -6.13 4.91 -10.59
CA TYR A 13 -5.44 6.01 -11.27
C TYR A 13 -4.95 7.06 -10.27
N LEU A 14 -5.81 7.41 -9.32
CA LEU A 14 -5.47 8.37 -8.26
C LEU A 14 -4.25 7.90 -7.45
N VAL A 15 -4.22 6.61 -7.08
CA VAL A 15 -3.09 6.04 -6.34
C VAL A 15 -1.79 6.25 -7.11
N ARG A 16 -1.77 5.91 -8.41
CA ARG A 16 -0.57 6.07 -9.23
C ARG A 16 -0.15 7.53 -9.32
N ALA A 17 -1.10 8.43 -9.56
CA ALA A 17 -0.80 9.85 -9.73
C ALA A 17 -0.21 10.44 -8.45
N ILE A 18 -0.79 10.13 -7.29
CA ILE A 18 -0.31 10.63 -6.02
C ILE A 18 1.03 9.98 -5.65
N ALA A 19 1.18 8.68 -5.88
CA ALA A 19 2.43 7.98 -5.59
C ALA A 19 3.58 8.56 -6.39
N GLU A 20 3.37 8.87 -7.66
CA GLU A 20 4.40 9.50 -8.49
C GLU A 20 4.81 10.86 -7.95
N LYS A 21 3.85 11.66 -7.51
CA LYS A 21 4.14 12.97 -6.89
C LYS A 21 4.95 12.81 -5.60
N LYS A 22 4.79 11.69 -4.90
CA LYS A 22 5.53 11.43 -3.66
C LYS A 22 6.91 10.82 -3.88
N GLY A 23 7.26 10.51 -5.12
CA GLY A 23 8.59 10.02 -5.45
C GLY A 23 8.68 8.55 -5.79
N TRP A 24 7.55 7.84 -5.89
CA TRP A 24 7.54 6.45 -6.31
C TRP A 24 7.62 6.34 -7.81
N ASP A 25 8.28 5.29 -8.29
CA ASP A 25 8.27 4.91 -9.69
C ASP A 25 7.17 3.86 -9.88
N THR A 26 6.06 4.25 -10.52
CA THR A 26 4.89 3.38 -10.63
C THR A 26 4.99 2.34 -11.75
N ARG A 27 6.16 2.22 -12.38
CA ARG A 27 6.38 1.18 -13.37
C ARG A 27 6.64 -0.16 -12.68
N HIS A 28 6.54 -1.23 -13.47
CA HIS A 28 6.84 -2.59 -13.01
C HIS A 28 8.32 -2.73 -12.60
N PRO A 29 8.64 -3.55 -11.58
CA PRO A 29 10.04 -3.77 -11.16
C PRO A 29 10.98 -4.23 -12.27
N GLN A 30 10.49 -4.98 -13.26
CA GLN A 30 11.31 -5.39 -14.41
C GLN A 30 11.78 -4.21 -15.24
N LYS A 31 11.09 -3.07 -15.13
CA LYS A 31 11.45 -1.83 -15.82
C LYS A 31 12.14 -0.84 -14.88
N GLY A 32 12.54 -1.30 -13.70
CA GLY A 32 13.18 -0.46 -12.70
C GLY A 32 12.20 0.27 -11.79
N GLY A 33 10.91 -0.06 -11.86
CA GLY A 33 9.90 0.59 -11.05
C GLY A 33 9.61 -0.11 -9.74
N ASP A 34 8.57 0.36 -9.06
CA ASP A 34 8.23 -0.06 -7.70
C ASP A 34 6.85 -0.71 -7.59
N PHE A 35 6.02 -0.69 -8.65
CA PHE A 35 4.61 -1.07 -8.54
C PHE A 35 4.26 -2.34 -9.31
N LEU A 36 3.51 -3.22 -8.63
CA LEU A 36 2.86 -4.38 -9.24
C LEU A 36 1.36 -4.25 -9.04
N GLU A 37 0.58 -4.57 -10.06
CA GLU A 37 -0.88 -4.55 -10.01
C GLU A 37 -1.45 -5.94 -10.19
N GLU A 38 -2.41 -6.30 -9.35
CA GLU A 38 -3.26 -7.48 -9.53
C GLU A 38 -2.46 -8.73 -9.91
N GLN A 39 -2.70 -9.27 -11.10
CA GLN A 39 -2.03 -10.53 -11.53
C GLN A 39 -0.51 -10.42 -11.59
N GLU A 40 0.01 -9.24 -11.87
CA GLU A 40 1.47 -9.04 -11.88
C GLU A 40 2.11 -9.45 -10.55
N ILE A 41 1.37 -9.33 -9.46
CA ILE A 41 1.88 -9.65 -8.12
C ILE A 41 2.26 -11.13 -8.05
N GLU A 42 1.33 -12.01 -8.42
CA GLU A 42 1.60 -13.46 -8.38
C GLU A 42 2.59 -13.88 -9.46
N ASP A 43 2.58 -13.21 -10.60
CA ASP A 43 3.52 -13.52 -11.67
C ASP A 43 4.96 -13.20 -11.26
N PHE A 44 5.16 -12.12 -10.52
CA PHE A 44 6.49 -11.68 -10.09
C PHE A 44 6.91 -12.36 -8.77
N PHE A 45 5.95 -12.62 -7.87
CA PHE A 45 6.19 -13.28 -6.58
C PHE A 45 5.28 -14.50 -6.45
N PRO A 46 5.56 -15.61 -7.15
CA PRO A 46 4.64 -16.75 -7.15
C PRO A 46 4.46 -17.41 -5.79
N ASP A 47 5.37 -17.22 -4.86
CA ASP A 47 5.29 -17.78 -3.52
C ASP A 47 4.95 -16.75 -2.45
N CYS A 48 4.25 -15.66 -2.83
CA CYS A 48 3.90 -14.60 -1.87
C CYS A 48 2.78 -14.98 -0.90
N GLY A 49 2.05 -16.08 -1.18
CA GLY A 49 0.99 -16.53 -0.28
C GLY A 49 -0.42 -16.13 -0.67
N LEU A 50 -0.57 -15.34 -1.71
CA LEU A 50 -1.88 -15.00 -2.25
C LEU A 50 -2.42 -16.17 -3.08
N GLN A 51 -3.72 -16.43 -2.99
CA GLN A 51 -4.34 -17.57 -3.65
C GLN A 51 -5.56 -17.11 -4.42
N GLY A 52 -5.33 -16.43 -5.54
CA GLY A 52 -6.41 -15.98 -6.42
C GLY A 52 -6.93 -14.58 -6.13
N ASN A 53 -7.03 -14.19 -4.88
CA ASN A 53 -7.40 -12.84 -4.50
C ASN A 53 -6.15 -11.97 -4.38
N LYS A 54 -6.20 -10.77 -4.93
CA LYS A 54 -5.02 -9.91 -5.01
C LYS A 54 -5.38 -8.49 -4.61
N PRO A 55 -4.47 -7.80 -3.91
CA PRO A 55 -4.68 -6.37 -3.68
C PRO A 55 -4.55 -5.61 -4.99
N ASP A 56 -5.01 -4.37 -5.00
CA ASP A 56 -4.87 -3.53 -6.19
C ASP A 56 -3.42 -3.28 -6.54
N PHE A 57 -2.57 -3.05 -5.53
CA PHE A 57 -1.14 -2.83 -5.74
C PHE A 57 -0.30 -3.50 -4.67
N LEU A 58 0.87 -3.97 -5.08
CA LEU A 58 1.96 -4.31 -4.18
C LEU A 58 3.13 -3.39 -4.53
N VAL A 59 3.59 -2.62 -3.56
CA VAL A 59 4.68 -1.67 -3.78
C VAL A 59 5.96 -2.27 -3.24
N CYS A 60 7.01 -2.18 -4.03
CA CYS A 60 8.31 -2.78 -3.74
C CYS A 60 9.37 -1.70 -3.59
N LYS A 61 10.48 -2.07 -2.96
CA LYS A 61 11.69 -1.27 -2.96
C LYS A 61 12.83 -2.19 -3.29
N LYS A 62 13.55 -1.90 -4.38
CA LYS A 62 14.62 -2.77 -4.87
C LYS A 62 14.12 -4.21 -5.03
N SER A 63 12.94 -4.34 -5.60
CA SER A 63 12.26 -5.63 -5.86
C SER A 63 11.93 -6.44 -4.60
N VAL A 64 11.85 -5.79 -3.44
CA VAL A 64 11.38 -6.42 -2.20
C VAL A 64 10.02 -5.81 -1.85
N PRO A 65 8.96 -6.64 -1.69
CA PRO A 65 7.65 -6.11 -1.36
C PRO A 65 7.64 -5.50 0.04
N ILE A 66 7.06 -4.31 0.17
CA ILE A 66 7.05 -3.58 1.44
C ILE A 66 5.68 -3.05 1.84
N LEU A 67 4.77 -2.87 0.88
CA LEU A 67 3.54 -2.16 1.14
C LEU A 67 2.44 -2.65 0.22
N VAL A 68 1.25 -2.84 0.78
CA VAL A 68 0.04 -3.25 0.05
C VAL A 68 -0.91 -2.07 -0.03
N VAL A 69 -1.55 -1.89 -1.17
CA VAL A 69 -2.57 -0.84 -1.35
C VAL A 69 -3.86 -1.46 -1.83
N GLU A 70 -4.96 -1.04 -1.21
CA GLU A 70 -6.30 -1.41 -1.63
C GLU A 70 -7.11 -0.14 -1.86
N ALA A 71 -7.82 -0.08 -2.99
CA ALA A 71 -8.55 1.11 -3.41
C ALA A 71 -10.04 0.82 -3.53
N LYS A 72 -10.85 1.78 -3.09
CA LYS A 72 -12.32 1.75 -3.22
C LYS A 72 -12.77 3.04 -3.88
N ASN A 73 -13.82 2.98 -4.68
CA ASN A 73 -14.30 4.11 -5.45
C ASN A 73 -15.12 5.13 -4.65
N ASP A 74 -15.57 4.76 -3.46
CA ASP A 74 -16.41 5.61 -2.62
C ASP A 74 -15.66 5.96 -1.34
N VAL A 75 -15.56 7.25 -1.04
CA VAL A 75 -14.84 7.75 0.15
C VAL A 75 -15.38 7.14 1.45
N LYS A 76 -16.66 6.79 1.47
CA LYS A 76 -17.28 6.15 2.64
C LYS A 76 -16.73 4.75 2.92
N LYS A 77 -16.03 4.16 1.96
CA LYS A 77 -15.47 2.80 2.09
C LYS A 77 -14.04 2.78 2.56
N ILE A 78 -13.57 3.89 3.15
CA ILE A 78 -12.17 3.95 3.61
C ILE A 78 -11.84 2.86 4.63
N ASP A 79 -12.74 2.58 5.57
CA ASP A 79 -12.49 1.55 6.58
C ASP A 79 -12.42 0.17 5.95
N GLN A 80 -13.26 -0.10 4.94
CA GLN A 80 -13.22 -1.36 4.21
C GLN A 80 -11.92 -1.50 3.42
N ALA A 81 -11.47 -0.41 2.77
CA ALA A 81 -10.22 -0.43 2.02
C ALA A 81 -9.04 -0.76 2.92
N VAL A 82 -8.98 -0.12 4.09
CA VAL A 82 -7.91 -0.37 5.07
C VAL A 82 -7.96 -1.81 5.57
N LYS A 83 -9.16 -2.29 5.91
CA LYS A 83 -9.33 -3.67 6.39
C LYS A 83 -8.83 -4.67 5.36
N GLU A 84 -9.24 -4.51 4.10
CA GLU A 84 -8.83 -5.45 3.04
C GLU A 84 -7.33 -5.36 2.79
N ALA A 85 -6.73 -4.17 2.86
CA ALA A 85 -5.30 -4.02 2.72
C ALA A 85 -4.54 -4.78 3.81
N THR A 86 -4.99 -4.66 5.07
CA THR A 86 -4.34 -5.40 6.17
C THR A 86 -4.53 -6.90 6.01
N GLU A 87 -5.68 -7.35 5.53
CA GLU A 87 -5.94 -8.78 5.32
C GLU A 87 -5.00 -9.35 4.26
N TYR A 88 -4.78 -8.64 3.17
CA TYR A 88 -3.82 -9.07 2.15
C TYR A 88 -2.39 -9.11 2.70
N ALA A 89 -2.00 -8.08 3.44
CA ALA A 89 -0.68 -8.05 4.06
C ALA A 89 -0.49 -9.22 5.02
N GLU A 90 -1.49 -9.51 5.84
CA GLU A 90 -1.44 -10.64 6.78
C GLU A 90 -1.34 -11.98 6.04
N GLN A 91 -2.05 -12.11 4.93
CA GLN A 91 -1.98 -13.33 4.13
C GLN A 91 -0.57 -13.55 3.58
N ILE A 92 0.05 -12.48 3.07
CA ILE A 92 1.43 -12.55 2.59
C ILE A 92 2.38 -12.88 3.75
N ASN A 93 2.21 -12.18 4.88
CA ASN A 93 3.07 -12.37 6.05
C ASN A 93 2.98 -13.79 6.61
N LYS A 94 1.79 -14.38 6.58
CA LYS A 94 1.56 -15.73 7.06
C LYS A 94 2.36 -16.77 6.28
N LYS A 95 2.50 -16.57 4.97
CA LYS A 95 3.33 -17.45 4.14
C LYS A 95 4.81 -17.38 4.55
N GLY A 96 5.27 -16.21 4.94
CA GLY A 96 6.60 -16.03 5.52
C GLY A 96 7.72 -15.77 4.53
N SER A 97 7.45 -15.83 3.23
CA SER A 97 8.48 -15.51 2.22
C SER A 97 8.81 -14.01 2.23
N TYR A 98 7.81 -13.19 2.52
CA TYR A 98 7.96 -11.73 2.57
C TYR A 98 7.18 -11.20 3.78
N ILE A 99 7.63 -10.09 4.34
CA ILE A 99 6.95 -9.44 5.46
C ILE A 99 6.54 -8.03 5.05
N ILE A 100 5.23 -7.83 4.96
CA ILE A 100 4.65 -6.53 4.63
C ILE A 100 4.36 -5.80 5.93
N LYS A 101 4.96 -4.64 6.11
CA LYS A 101 4.79 -3.85 7.33
C LYS A 101 3.85 -2.67 7.17
N ILE A 102 3.47 -2.32 5.96
CA ILE A 102 2.61 -1.15 5.72
C ILE A 102 1.43 -1.55 4.84
N ALA A 103 0.23 -1.19 5.27
CA ALA A 103 -0.99 -1.39 4.51
C ALA A 103 -1.67 -0.05 4.32
N VAL A 104 -2.02 0.27 3.07
CA VAL A 104 -2.63 1.56 2.72
C VAL A 104 -4.01 1.32 2.12
N GLY A 105 -5.02 1.95 2.70
CA GLY A 105 -6.34 2.02 2.12
C GLY A 105 -6.55 3.37 1.45
N VAL A 106 -7.17 3.35 0.29
CA VAL A 106 -7.54 4.55 -0.47
C VAL A 106 -9.00 4.45 -0.81
N ALA A 107 -9.75 5.52 -0.58
CA ALA A 107 -11.18 5.54 -0.92
C ALA A 107 -11.53 6.87 -1.55
N GLY A 108 -12.31 6.80 -2.64
CA GLY A 108 -12.75 7.99 -3.35
C GLY A 108 -12.00 8.22 -4.65
N GLU A 109 -12.20 9.37 -5.22
CA GLU A 109 -11.57 9.76 -6.47
C GLU A 109 -11.33 11.26 -6.50
N GLU A 110 -10.53 11.72 -7.45
CA GLU A 110 -10.10 13.11 -7.50
C GLU A 110 -11.26 14.09 -7.57
N ASP A 111 -12.29 13.79 -8.37
CA ASP A 111 -13.42 14.71 -8.60
C ASP A 111 -14.40 14.77 -7.44
N HIS A 112 -14.47 13.74 -6.60
CA HIS A 112 -15.48 13.62 -5.55
C HIS A 112 -14.89 13.54 -4.15
N GLY A 113 -13.59 13.81 -4.03
CA GLY A 113 -12.90 13.71 -2.76
C GLY A 113 -12.39 12.31 -2.46
N TYR A 114 -11.30 12.25 -1.73
CA TYR A 114 -10.65 10.98 -1.42
C TYR A 114 -9.94 11.04 -0.07
N LEU A 115 -9.72 9.86 0.49
CA LEU A 115 -8.99 9.69 1.74
C LEU A 115 -7.92 8.62 1.56
N PHE A 116 -6.79 8.81 2.24
CA PHE A 116 -5.76 7.79 2.42
C PHE A 116 -5.66 7.48 3.91
N ARG A 117 -5.47 6.18 4.21
CA ARG A 117 -5.17 5.78 5.58
C ARG A 117 -4.12 4.69 5.54
N SER A 118 -3.04 4.89 6.29
CA SER A 118 -1.91 3.96 6.30
C SER A 118 -1.74 3.38 7.69
N LEU A 119 -1.55 2.06 7.75
CA LEU A 119 -1.30 1.35 9.00
C LEU A 119 0.07 0.68 8.95
N PHE A 120 0.70 0.57 10.10
CA PHE A 120 2.00 -0.07 10.28
C PHE A 120 1.84 -1.30 11.17
N TRP A 121 2.45 -2.41 10.74
CA TRP A 121 2.50 -3.66 11.51
C TRP A 121 3.70 -3.64 12.45
N ASN A 122 3.43 -3.64 13.77
CA ASN A 122 4.50 -3.56 14.79
C ASN A 122 4.95 -4.93 15.29
N GLY A 123 4.49 -6.02 14.67
CA GLY A 123 4.76 -7.38 15.11
C GLY A 123 3.64 -7.98 15.93
N VAL A 124 2.71 -7.17 16.41
CA VAL A 124 1.59 -7.60 17.25
C VAL A 124 0.26 -7.18 16.63
N ASP A 125 0.13 -5.91 16.29
CA ASP A 125 -1.11 -5.39 15.69
C ASP A 125 -0.80 -4.25 14.71
N TRP A 126 -1.84 -3.80 14.02
CA TRP A 126 -1.76 -2.68 13.09
C TRP A 126 -2.02 -1.38 13.84
N LYS A 127 -1.13 -0.41 13.65
CA LYS A 127 -1.23 0.92 14.26
C LYS A 127 -1.18 1.98 13.15
N PRO A 128 -1.78 3.15 13.37
CA PRO A 128 -1.65 4.21 12.37
C PRO A 128 -0.19 4.55 12.10
N LEU A 129 0.13 4.72 10.82
CA LEU A 129 1.45 5.20 10.42
C LEU A 129 1.52 6.68 10.73
N THR A 130 2.54 7.10 11.47
CA THR A 130 2.63 8.48 11.97
C THR A 130 3.89 9.20 11.50
N SER A 131 3.83 10.51 11.51
CA SER A 131 4.97 11.39 11.31
C SER A 131 4.89 12.51 12.32
N LYS A 132 5.93 12.69 13.12
CA LYS A 132 6.00 13.74 14.15
C LYS A 132 4.79 13.74 15.09
N GLY A 133 4.32 12.54 15.43
CA GLY A 133 3.19 12.37 16.34
C GLY A 133 1.82 12.48 15.69
N TYR A 134 1.75 12.74 14.39
CA TYR A 134 0.49 12.84 13.67
C TYR A 134 0.30 11.69 12.70
N GLU A 135 -0.94 11.25 12.53
CA GLU A 135 -1.27 10.21 11.57
C GLU A 135 -1.06 10.73 10.14
N LEU A 136 -0.46 9.91 9.29
CA LEU A 136 -0.31 10.26 7.88
C LEU A 136 -1.67 10.23 7.19
N THR A 137 -1.99 11.28 6.47
CA THR A 137 -3.26 11.42 5.75
C THR A 137 -3.09 11.43 4.24
N SER A 138 -1.88 11.18 3.76
CA SER A 138 -1.61 11.06 2.33
C SER A 138 -0.81 9.78 2.07
N PHE A 139 -0.66 9.43 0.79
CA PHE A 139 0.12 8.26 0.43
C PHE A 139 1.56 8.43 0.93
N PRO A 140 2.12 7.45 1.64
CA PRO A 140 3.48 7.60 2.20
C PRO A 140 4.53 7.64 1.09
N SER A 141 5.51 8.54 1.23
CA SER A 141 6.63 8.64 0.31
C SER A 141 7.64 7.52 0.56
N PRO A 142 8.54 7.25 -0.39
CA PRO A 142 9.64 6.29 -0.14
C PRO A 142 10.46 6.65 1.10
N PHE A 143 10.69 7.95 1.32
CA PHE A 143 11.41 8.43 2.48
C PHE A 143 10.67 8.09 3.79
N GLU A 144 9.36 8.34 3.81
CA GLU A 144 8.54 8.05 4.99
C GLU A 144 8.45 6.55 5.27
N VAL A 145 8.32 5.75 4.21
CA VAL A 145 8.29 4.29 4.36
C VAL A 145 9.60 3.79 4.95
N ASN A 146 10.73 4.28 4.44
CA ASN A 146 12.04 3.92 4.98
C ASN A 146 12.16 4.24 6.46
N GLY A 147 11.76 5.45 6.85
CA GLY A 147 11.79 5.86 8.24
C GLY A 147 11.00 4.92 9.14
N ALA A 148 9.76 4.62 8.74
CA ALA A 148 8.88 3.76 9.51
C ALA A 148 9.43 2.34 9.63
N VAL A 149 9.88 1.76 8.53
CA VAL A 149 10.35 0.37 8.51
C VAL A 149 11.63 0.19 9.30
N TYR A 150 12.59 1.10 9.14
CA TYR A 150 13.89 0.96 9.80
C TYR A 150 13.83 1.33 11.29
N THR A 151 12.96 2.24 11.69
CA THR A 151 12.76 2.50 13.13
C THR A 151 11.94 1.41 13.80
N ASN A 152 11.20 0.64 13.00
CA ASN A 152 10.41 -0.49 13.48
C ASN A 152 9.32 -0.09 14.48
N ASN A 153 8.87 1.16 14.46
CA ASN A 153 7.86 1.64 15.40
C ASN A 153 6.71 2.40 14.72
N GLY A 154 6.67 2.42 13.39
CA GLY A 154 5.58 3.04 12.66
C GLY A 154 5.63 4.55 12.57
N THR A 155 6.73 5.16 12.96
CA THR A 155 6.91 6.60 12.76
C THR A 155 7.80 6.86 11.56
N THR A 156 7.47 7.91 10.81
CA THR A 156 8.28 8.32 9.66
C THR A 156 9.38 9.29 10.05
N GLU A 157 9.52 9.59 11.33
CA GLU A 157 10.59 10.49 11.79
C GLU A 157 11.93 9.83 11.58
N VAL A 158 12.80 10.51 10.86
CA VAL A 158 14.16 10.06 10.64
C VAL A 158 15.09 11.04 11.32
N SER A 159 15.98 10.53 12.15
CA SER A 159 17.01 11.36 12.74
C SER A 159 17.90 11.87 11.63
N ILE A 160 17.97 13.18 11.49
CA ILE A 160 18.85 13.82 10.53
C ILE A 160 20.16 14.08 11.26
N PRO A 161 21.24 13.49 10.76
CA PRO A 161 22.54 13.74 11.38
C PRO A 161 22.96 15.17 11.31
#